data_1b225e73e615d88497ff5f7726737466
#
_entry.id   1b225e73e615d88497ff5f7726737466
#
_cell.length_a   1.000
_cell.length_b   1.000
_cell.length_c   1.000
_cell.angle_alpha   90.00
_cell.angle_beta   90.00
_cell.angle_gamma   90.00
#
_symmetry.space_group_name_H-M   'P 1'
#
loop_
_entity.id
_entity.type
_entity.pdbx_description
1 polymer ?
#
loop_
_entity_poly.entity_id
_entity_poly.type
_entity_poly.pdbx_seq_one_letter_code
_entity_poly.pdbx_strand_id
1 'polypeptide(L)'
;IKVAEQLAGRQLADNEIFRIAYPLEKHPDNLAASLLGGWVISRTEGSSMAAERLSSGVDCRFVVTIPETVVSTEQARAILPTEFSLEDVVYNLQRSTLLIHALVAGRKDLLAEATQDRLHQSYRASLVAGLPAVLARESIPEAVEKALLSVTVSGSGSTVLAIADGYYEEIGRWMVSSFSREGIESEFRILDLETRGAMVI
;
A
#
# COMPACT_ATOMS: atom_id res chain seq x y z
N ILE A 1 -10.91 1.24 20.64
CA ILE A 1 -10.93 -0.10 21.27
C ILE A 1 -9.75 -0.21 22.23
N LYS A 2 -8.48 -0.08 21.82
CA LYS A 2 -7.30 -0.23 22.70
C LYS A 2 -7.34 0.65 23.97
N VAL A 3 -7.78 1.88 23.87
CA VAL A 3 -7.99 2.76 25.03
C VAL A 3 -9.09 2.21 25.96
N ALA A 4 -10.18 1.69 25.39
CA ALA A 4 -11.26 1.08 26.17
C ALA A 4 -10.83 -0.20 26.89
N GLU A 5 -9.99 -1.02 26.27
CA GLU A 5 -9.36 -2.19 26.91
C GLU A 5 -8.57 -1.80 28.14
N GLN A 6 -7.73 -0.75 28.02
CA GLN A 6 -6.92 -0.26 29.14
C GLN A 6 -7.78 0.28 30.30
N LEU A 7 -8.79 1.08 29.97
CA LEU A 7 -9.72 1.63 30.98
C LEU A 7 -10.55 0.54 31.69
N ALA A 8 -10.91 -0.50 30.96
CA ALA A 8 -11.69 -1.62 31.49
C ALA A 8 -10.84 -2.71 32.19
N GLY A 9 -9.51 -2.59 32.14
CA GLY A 9 -8.60 -3.61 32.65
C GLY A 9 -8.75 -4.98 31.96
N ARG A 10 -9.25 -5.00 30.72
CA ARG A 10 -9.53 -6.21 29.95
C ARG A 10 -8.85 -6.14 28.58
N GLN A 11 -8.10 -7.16 28.21
CA GLN A 11 -7.57 -7.33 26.86
C GLN A 11 -8.52 -8.18 26.01
N LEU A 12 -8.74 -7.74 24.78
CA LEU A 12 -9.47 -8.49 23.76
C LEU A 12 -8.47 -9.22 22.84
N ALA A 13 -8.84 -10.38 22.37
CA ALA A 13 -8.10 -11.04 21.31
C ALA A 13 -8.28 -10.27 19.98
N ASP A 14 -7.33 -10.38 19.07
CA ASP A 14 -7.37 -9.63 17.79
C ASP A 14 -8.64 -9.94 16.98
N ASN A 15 -9.12 -11.19 16.99
CA ASN A 15 -10.36 -11.57 16.34
C ASN A 15 -11.61 -10.91 16.96
N GLU A 16 -11.60 -10.64 18.27
CA GLU A 16 -12.68 -9.90 18.94
C GLU A 16 -12.64 -8.42 18.52
N ILE A 17 -11.43 -7.84 18.43
CA ILE A 17 -11.24 -6.46 17.95
C ILE A 17 -11.71 -6.35 16.50
N PHE A 18 -11.34 -7.28 15.62
CA PHE A 18 -11.78 -7.30 14.23
C PHE A 18 -13.30 -7.40 14.12
N ARG A 19 -13.94 -8.26 14.93
CA ARG A 19 -15.41 -8.40 14.94
C ARG A 19 -16.13 -7.09 15.34
N ILE A 20 -15.54 -6.29 16.21
CA ILE A 20 -16.10 -5.00 16.64
C ILE A 20 -15.82 -3.90 15.61
N ALA A 21 -14.63 -3.87 15.04
CA ALA A 21 -14.15 -2.77 14.21
C ALA A 21 -14.57 -2.91 12.73
N TYR A 22 -14.61 -4.11 12.18
CA TYR A 22 -14.88 -4.34 10.76
C TYR A 22 -16.26 -3.83 10.29
N PRO A 23 -17.34 -3.89 11.05
CA PRO A 23 -18.60 -3.24 10.67
C PRO A 23 -18.51 -1.71 10.53
N LEU A 24 -17.56 -1.08 11.21
CA LEU A 24 -17.33 0.38 11.21
C LEU A 24 -16.33 0.79 10.12
N GLU A 25 -15.26 0.01 9.96
CA GLU A 25 -14.23 0.21 8.93
C GLU A 25 -14.23 -1.00 7.98
N LYS A 26 -14.85 -0.82 6.82
CA LYS A 26 -15.05 -1.91 5.84
C LYS A 26 -13.84 -2.19 4.95
N HIS A 27 -12.67 -1.67 5.30
CA HIS A 27 -11.41 -1.92 4.60
C HIS A 27 -10.54 -2.84 5.47
N PRO A 28 -10.60 -4.16 5.26
CA PRO A 28 -9.95 -5.14 6.13
C PRO A 28 -8.42 -5.03 6.12
N ASP A 29 -7.84 -4.63 5.01
CA ASP A 29 -6.42 -4.37 4.82
C ASP A 29 -5.93 -3.20 5.70
N ASN A 30 -6.63 -2.06 5.69
CA ASN A 30 -6.31 -0.92 6.55
C ASN A 30 -6.45 -1.27 8.03
N LEU A 31 -7.55 -1.94 8.39
CA LEU A 31 -7.82 -2.32 9.76
C LEU A 31 -6.78 -3.32 10.29
N ALA A 32 -6.42 -4.32 9.49
CA ALA A 32 -5.42 -5.31 9.85
C ALA A 32 -4.05 -4.68 10.05
N ALA A 33 -3.60 -3.85 9.10
CA ALA A 33 -2.31 -3.16 9.18
C ALA A 33 -2.24 -2.23 10.40
N SER A 34 -3.31 -1.47 10.68
CA SER A 34 -3.37 -0.58 11.84
C SER A 34 -3.34 -1.33 13.17
N LEU A 35 -3.97 -2.49 13.26
CA LEU A 35 -4.03 -3.26 14.51
C LEU A 35 -2.75 -4.04 14.78
N LEU A 36 -2.25 -4.75 13.76
CA LEU A 36 -1.15 -5.71 13.93
C LEU A 36 0.22 -5.09 13.68
N GLY A 37 0.31 -4.07 12.85
CA GLY A 37 1.58 -3.57 12.32
C GLY A 37 2.30 -4.56 11.40
N GLY A 38 3.36 -4.13 10.77
CA GLY A 38 4.15 -4.94 9.86
C GLY A 38 3.46 -5.21 8.52
N TRP A 39 3.92 -6.25 7.86
CA TRP A 39 3.29 -6.78 6.65
C TRP A 39 2.15 -7.70 7.05
N VAL A 40 0.96 -7.45 6.55
CA VAL A 40 -0.24 -8.23 6.92
C VAL A 40 -0.99 -8.73 5.70
N ILE A 41 -1.58 -9.91 5.83
CA ILE A 41 -2.58 -10.43 4.90
C ILE A 41 -3.91 -10.41 5.62
N SER A 42 -4.92 -9.80 5.02
CA SER A 42 -6.29 -9.85 5.50
C SER A 42 -7.17 -10.68 4.58
N ARG A 43 -8.16 -11.34 5.15
CA ARG A 43 -9.19 -12.09 4.43
C ARG A 43 -10.56 -11.83 5.03
N THR A 44 -11.57 -11.90 4.22
CA THR A 44 -12.95 -11.69 4.64
C THR A 44 -13.83 -12.85 4.20
N GLU A 45 -14.81 -13.20 5.05
CA GLU A 45 -15.86 -14.15 4.74
C GLU A 45 -17.18 -13.60 5.30
N GLY A 46 -18.05 -13.15 4.40
CA GLY A 46 -19.28 -12.44 4.79
C GLY A 46 -19.00 -11.20 5.63
N SER A 47 -19.50 -11.19 6.86
CA SER A 47 -19.30 -10.10 7.83
C SER A 47 -18.08 -10.29 8.74
N SER A 48 -17.34 -11.34 8.54
CA SER A 48 -16.16 -11.70 9.36
C SER A 48 -14.87 -11.32 8.61
N MET A 49 -13.83 -10.97 9.36
CA MET A 49 -12.49 -10.83 8.84
C MET A 49 -11.47 -11.52 9.72
N ALA A 50 -10.37 -11.90 9.12
CA ALA A 50 -9.19 -12.37 9.82
C ALA A 50 -7.94 -11.80 9.16
N ALA A 51 -6.84 -11.73 9.90
CA ALA A 51 -5.57 -11.25 9.39
C ALA A 51 -4.41 -12.03 9.98
N GLU A 52 -3.34 -12.12 9.21
CA GLU A 52 -2.08 -12.75 9.61
C GLU A 52 -0.93 -11.77 9.35
N ARG A 53 -0.02 -11.67 10.31
CA ARG A 53 1.21 -10.90 10.12
C ARG A 53 2.28 -11.79 9.51
N LEU A 54 2.94 -11.29 8.47
CA LEU A 54 4.05 -11.97 7.82
C LEU A 54 5.36 -11.64 8.53
N SER A 55 6.19 -12.65 8.73
CA SER A 55 7.60 -12.46 9.00
C SER A 55 8.31 -12.13 7.68
N SER A 56 8.77 -10.89 7.53
CA SER A 56 9.45 -10.46 6.32
C SER A 56 10.96 -10.45 6.51
N GLY A 57 11.68 -10.96 5.53
CA GLY A 57 13.14 -10.82 5.40
C GLY A 57 13.58 -9.57 4.64
N VAL A 58 12.64 -8.73 4.21
CA VAL A 58 12.93 -7.50 3.47
C VAL A 58 13.19 -6.36 4.45
N ASP A 59 14.42 -5.85 4.42
CA ASP A 59 14.78 -4.57 5.06
C ASP A 59 14.66 -3.46 4.01
N CYS A 60 13.75 -2.52 4.22
CA CYS A 60 13.46 -1.41 3.32
C CYS A 60 12.80 -0.26 4.08
N ARG A 61 12.78 0.91 3.45
CA ARG A 61 11.97 2.05 3.90
C ARG A 61 10.97 2.43 2.82
N PHE A 62 10.04 3.27 3.21
CA PHE A 62 8.96 3.72 2.35
C PHE A 62 9.12 5.21 2.07
N VAL A 63 8.91 5.61 0.82
CA VAL A 63 8.75 7.00 0.45
C VAL A 63 7.32 7.18 -0.04
N VAL A 64 6.56 7.98 0.67
CA VAL A 64 5.15 8.25 0.38
C VAL A 64 5.05 9.65 -0.19
N THR A 65 4.48 9.78 -1.39
CA THR A 65 4.19 11.09 -1.99
C THR A 65 2.69 11.35 -1.98
N ILE A 66 2.30 12.49 -1.45
CA ILE A 66 0.91 12.87 -1.18
C ILE A 66 0.57 14.07 -2.06
N PRO A 67 -0.09 13.86 -3.22
CA PRO A 67 -0.60 14.95 -4.05
C PRO A 67 -1.78 15.66 -3.36
N GLU A 68 -1.93 16.95 -3.61
CA GLU A 68 -3.09 17.71 -3.11
C GLU A 68 -4.43 17.27 -3.73
N THR A 69 -4.38 16.59 -4.87
CA THR A 69 -5.56 16.03 -5.52
C THR A 69 -6.21 14.96 -4.65
N VAL A 70 -7.42 15.23 -4.19
CA VAL A 70 -8.18 14.26 -3.38
C VAL A 70 -9.01 13.35 -4.28
N VAL A 71 -8.81 12.04 -4.14
CA VAL A 71 -9.63 11.00 -4.79
C VAL A 71 -10.42 10.28 -3.70
N SER A 72 -11.76 10.34 -3.79
CA SER A 72 -12.58 9.58 -2.85
C SER A 72 -12.51 8.08 -3.14
N THR A 73 -12.68 7.26 -2.10
CA THR A 73 -12.74 5.80 -2.27
C THR A 73 -13.88 5.37 -3.21
N GLU A 74 -14.97 6.14 -3.24
CA GLU A 74 -16.11 5.91 -4.14
C GLU A 74 -15.69 6.13 -5.59
N GLN A 75 -15.05 7.27 -5.91
CA GLN A 75 -14.50 7.55 -7.25
C GLN A 75 -13.50 6.48 -7.69
N ALA A 76 -12.57 6.11 -6.80
CA ALA A 76 -11.57 5.08 -7.08
C ALA A 76 -12.15 3.68 -7.30
N ARG A 77 -13.35 3.42 -6.82
CA ARG A 77 -14.09 2.17 -7.09
C ARG A 77 -14.93 2.27 -8.35
N ALA A 78 -15.58 3.41 -8.58
CA ALA A 78 -16.47 3.60 -9.73
C ALA A 78 -15.73 3.54 -11.08
N ILE A 79 -14.42 3.84 -11.11
CA ILE A 79 -13.62 3.77 -12.33
C ILE A 79 -13.22 2.34 -12.72
N LEU A 80 -13.32 1.38 -11.80
CA LEU A 80 -12.92 0.00 -12.06
C LEU A 80 -13.93 -0.68 -13.00
N PRO A 81 -13.46 -1.52 -13.94
CA PRO A 81 -14.35 -2.34 -14.75
C PRO A 81 -15.20 -3.27 -13.89
N THR A 82 -16.38 -3.59 -14.36
CA THR A 82 -17.26 -4.59 -13.73
C THR A 82 -16.84 -6.03 -14.06
N GLU A 83 -16.06 -6.20 -15.12
CA GLU A 83 -15.55 -7.49 -15.60
C GLU A 83 -14.07 -7.36 -15.94
N PHE A 84 -13.31 -8.42 -15.68
CA PHE A 84 -11.89 -8.51 -16.00
C PHE A 84 -11.63 -9.75 -16.87
N SER A 85 -10.62 -9.67 -17.74
CA SER A 85 -10.18 -10.83 -18.49
C SER A 85 -9.60 -11.89 -17.56
N LEU A 86 -9.76 -13.18 -17.90
CA LEU A 86 -9.13 -14.26 -17.15
C LEU A 86 -7.59 -14.10 -17.11
N GLU A 87 -7.00 -13.57 -18.18
CA GLU A 87 -5.57 -13.31 -18.26
C GLU A 87 -5.13 -12.30 -17.19
N ASP A 88 -5.85 -11.19 -17.02
CA ASP A 88 -5.52 -10.16 -16.03
C ASP A 88 -5.72 -10.66 -14.58
N VAL A 89 -6.75 -11.47 -14.36
CA VAL A 89 -6.97 -12.10 -13.05
C VAL A 89 -5.83 -13.07 -12.73
N VAL A 90 -5.44 -13.93 -13.66
CA VAL A 90 -4.31 -14.86 -13.48
C VAL A 90 -3.02 -14.08 -13.25
N TYR A 91 -2.78 -13.02 -14.02
CA TYR A 91 -1.63 -12.16 -13.85
C TYR A 91 -1.53 -11.61 -12.40
N ASN A 92 -2.61 -11.05 -11.87
CA ASN A 92 -2.63 -10.51 -10.51
C ASN A 92 -2.46 -11.59 -9.43
N LEU A 93 -3.04 -12.78 -9.61
CA LEU A 93 -2.84 -13.91 -8.69
C LEU A 93 -1.37 -14.34 -8.62
N GLN A 94 -0.69 -14.39 -9.77
CA GLN A 94 0.75 -14.68 -9.84
C GLN A 94 1.56 -13.61 -9.10
N ARG A 95 1.25 -12.30 -9.28
CA ARG A 95 1.93 -11.18 -8.62
C ARG A 95 1.70 -11.19 -7.12
N SER A 96 0.49 -11.43 -6.67
CA SER A 96 0.17 -11.55 -5.24
C SER A 96 0.94 -12.69 -4.58
N THR A 97 1.03 -13.85 -5.23
CA THR A 97 1.81 -15.00 -4.73
C THR A 97 3.31 -14.69 -4.72
N LEU A 98 3.82 -14.04 -5.78
CA LEU A 98 5.22 -13.63 -5.88
C LEU A 98 5.59 -12.62 -4.79
N LEU A 99 4.67 -11.68 -4.47
CA LEU A 99 4.88 -10.68 -3.41
C LEU A 99 5.07 -11.36 -2.05
N ILE A 100 4.23 -12.32 -1.71
CA ILE A 100 4.36 -13.06 -0.45
C ILE A 100 5.71 -13.79 -0.40
N HIS A 101 6.09 -14.47 -1.50
CA HIS A 101 7.40 -15.13 -1.58
C HIS A 101 8.54 -14.11 -1.42
N ALA A 102 8.49 -12.99 -2.13
CA ALA A 102 9.52 -11.94 -2.06
C ALA A 102 9.71 -11.41 -0.64
N LEU A 103 8.60 -11.10 0.04
CA LEU A 103 8.63 -10.59 1.41
C LEU A 103 9.20 -11.62 2.41
N VAL A 104 8.70 -12.86 2.37
CA VAL A 104 9.11 -13.90 3.32
C VAL A 104 10.56 -14.35 3.07
N ALA A 105 10.98 -14.50 1.81
CA ALA A 105 12.31 -14.93 1.44
C ALA A 105 13.36 -13.80 1.40
N GLY A 106 12.98 -12.54 1.65
CA GLY A 106 13.89 -11.39 1.59
C GLY A 106 14.36 -11.03 0.17
N ARG A 107 13.61 -11.42 -0.88
CA ARG A 107 13.94 -11.24 -2.28
C ARG A 107 13.52 -9.86 -2.78
N LYS A 108 14.32 -8.83 -2.47
CA LYS A 108 14.10 -7.44 -2.88
C LYS A 108 14.01 -7.29 -4.41
N ASP A 109 14.79 -8.07 -5.13
CA ASP A 109 14.87 -8.08 -6.60
C ASP A 109 13.55 -8.45 -7.29
N LEU A 110 12.62 -9.11 -6.58
CA LEU A 110 11.32 -9.49 -7.11
C LEU A 110 10.22 -8.45 -6.84
N LEU A 111 10.44 -7.46 -5.97
CA LEU A 111 9.39 -6.54 -5.54
C LEU A 111 8.84 -5.69 -6.68
N ALA A 112 9.69 -5.23 -7.61
CA ALA A 112 9.25 -4.45 -8.77
C ALA A 112 8.24 -5.22 -9.63
N GLU A 113 8.48 -6.50 -9.85
CA GLU A 113 7.58 -7.37 -10.60
C GLU A 113 6.34 -7.74 -9.77
N ALA A 114 6.55 -8.10 -8.50
CA ALA A 114 5.51 -8.61 -7.61
C ALA A 114 4.42 -7.59 -7.28
N THR A 115 4.71 -6.30 -7.43
CA THR A 115 3.77 -5.21 -7.17
C THR A 115 3.08 -4.66 -8.41
N GLN A 116 3.33 -5.26 -9.57
CA GLN A 116 2.58 -4.92 -10.79
C GLN A 116 1.12 -5.36 -10.66
N ASP A 117 0.24 -4.57 -11.27
CA ASP A 117 -1.19 -4.76 -11.19
C ASP A 117 -1.89 -4.42 -12.51
N ARG A 118 -2.87 -5.23 -12.88
CA ARG A 118 -3.72 -5.01 -14.05
C ARG A 118 -5.20 -4.82 -13.69
N LEU A 119 -5.56 -4.93 -12.39
CA LEU A 119 -6.95 -4.88 -11.97
C LEU A 119 -7.37 -3.49 -11.45
N HIS A 120 -6.45 -2.70 -10.91
CA HIS A 120 -6.84 -1.42 -10.31
C HIS A 120 -5.88 -0.26 -10.52
N GLN A 121 -4.55 -0.45 -10.50
CA GLN A 121 -3.60 0.66 -10.48
C GLN A 121 -3.68 1.54 -11.74
N SER A 122 -3.72 0.94 -12.92
CA SER A 122 -3.82 1.66 -14.20
C SER A 122 -5.09 2.51 -14.31
N TYR A 123 -6.22 1.95 -13.85
CA TYR A 123 -7.49 2.68 -13.85
C TYR A 123 -7.45 3.85 -12.87
N ARG A 124 -7.02 3.61 -11.64
CA ARG A 124 -6.90 4.66 -10.60
C ARG A 124 -5.90 5.74 -10.96
N ALA A 125 -4.81 5.37 -11.63
CA ALA A 125 -3.81 6.32 -12.09
C ALA A 125 -4.38 7.38 -13.03
N SER A 126 -5.40 7.05 -13.83
CA SER A 126 -6.04 8.01 -14.72
C SER A 126 -6.84 9.11 -14.00
N LEU A 127 -7.11 8.95 -12.70
CA LEU A 127 -7.81 9.96 -11.88
C LEU A 127 -6.90 11.11 -11.42
N VAL A 128 -5.59 10.93 -11.51
CA VAL A 128 -4.62 11.90 -10.97
C VAL A 128 -3.53 12.15 -12.00
N ALA A 129 -3.47 13.35 -12.54
CA ALA A 129 -2.41 13.74 -13.46
C ALA A 129 -1.03 13.56 -12.78
N GLY A 130 -0.02 13.12 -13.54
CA GLY A 130 1.32 12.80 -13.02
C GLY A 130 1.45 11.38 -12.42
N LEU A 131 0.37 10.78 -11.93
CA LEU A 131 0.42 9.43 -11.36
C LEU A 131 0.83 8.35 -12.39
N PRO A 132 0.34 8.36 -13.64
CA PRO A 132 0.81 7.44 -14.66
C PRO A 132 2.32 7.51 -14.89
N ALA A 133 2.90 8.72 -14.93
CA ALA A 133 4.34 8.92 -15.13
C ALA A 133 5.17 8.37 -13.96
N VAL A 134 4.68 8.50 -12.73
CA VAL A 134 5.33 7.92 -11.54
C VAL A 134 5.30 6.39 -11.59
N LEU A 135 4.15 5.79 -11.89
CA LEU A 135 4.03 4.33 -11.99
C LEU A 135 4.85 3.74 -13.14
N ALA A 136 4.97 4.47 -14.26
CA ALA A 136 5.82 4.11 -15.40
C ALA A 136 7.32 4.42 -15.16
N ARG A 137 7.68 5.01 -14.01
CA ARG A 137 9.05 5.44 -13.65
C ARG A 137 9.66 6.38 -14.69
N GLU A 138 8.86 7.26 -15.26
CA GLU A 138 9.32 8.18 -16.28
C GLU A 138 10.37 9.16 -15.74
N SER A 139 11.43 9.37 -16.52
CA SER A 139 12.51 10.32 -16.19
C SER A 139 13.14 10.11 -14.80
N ILE A 140 13.10 8.89 -14.26
CA ILE A 140 13.82 8.57 -13.03
C ILE A 140 15.33 8.60 -13.29
N PRO A 141 16.15 9.24 -12.42
CA PRO A 141 17.60 9.16 -12.57
C PRO A 141 18.11 7.74 -12.35
N GLU A 142 19.08 7.27 -13.16
CA GLU A 142 19.58 5.89 -13.12
C GLU A 142 20.07 5.44 -11.74
N ALA A 143 20.73 6.34 -10.99
CA ALA A 143 21.21 6.01 -9.64
C ALA A 143 20.05 5.79 -8.65
N VAL A 144 18.94 6.53 -8.84
CA VAL A 144 17.73 6.43 -8.02
C VAL A 144 16.94 5.17 -8.37
N GLU A 145 16.85 4.85 -9.66
CA GLU A 145 16.14 3.66 -10.15
C GLU A 145 16.68 2.37 -9.55
N LYS A 146 18.01 2.26 -9.38
CA LYS A 146 18.66 1.08 -8.79
C LYS A 146 18.28 0.83 -7.33
N ALA A 147 17.91 1.87 -6.59
CA ALA A 147 17.48 1.76 -5.19
C ALA A 147 15.95 1.66 -5.04
N LEU A 148 15.19 1.96 -6.11
CA LEU A 148 13.73 1.87 -6.12
C LEU A 148 13.29 0.43 -6.35
N LEU A 149 12.92 -0.25 -5.27
CA LEU A 149 12.47 -1.65 -5.30
C LEU A 149 11.06 -1.79 -5.89
N SER A 150 10.17 -0.84 -5.61
CA SER A 150 8.80 -0.83 -6.11
C SER A 150 8.18 0.56 -6.02
N VAL A 151 7.19 0.81 -6.86
CA VAL A 151 6.28 1.97 -6.75
C VAL A 151 4.85 1.53 -7.07
N THR A 152 3.90 1.94 -6.21
CA THR A 152 2.49 1.52 -6.30
C THR A 152 1.57 2.65 -5.84
N VAL A 153 0.32 2.57 -6.23
CA VAL A 153 -0.74 3.40 -5.64
C VAL A 153 -0.98 2.95 -4.19
N SER A 154 -1.00 3.88 -3.26
CA SER A 154 -1.35 3.62 -1.87
C SER A 154 -2.87 3.63 -1.68
N GLY A 155 -3.45 2.48 -1.37
CA GLY A 155 -4.89 2.33 -1.18
C GLY A 155 -5.70 2.73 -2.42
N SER A 156 -6.64 3.67 -2.26
CA SER A 156 -7.43 4.22 -3.36
C SER A 156 -6.68 5.26 -4.22
N GLY A 157 -5.51 5.71 -3.79
CA GLY A 157 -4.83 6.90 -4.32
C GLY A 157 -5.43 8.17 -3.66
N SER A 158 -5.02 9.35 -3.98
CA SER A 158 -3.99 9.82 -4.93
C SER A 158 -2.54 9.52 -4.49
N THR A 159 -2.34 9.16 -3.24
CA THR A 159 -1.05 8.88 -2.62
C THR A 159 -0.33 7.75 -3.32
N VAL A 160 0.99 7.90 -3.50
CA VAL A 160 1.90 6.91 -4.08
C VAL A 160 2.86 6.41 -3.01
N LEU A 161 3.12 5.13 -3.02
CA LEU A 161 4.07 4.46 -2.14
C LEU A 161 5.23 3.90 -2.97
N ALA A 162 6.43 4.32 -2.67
CA ALA A 162 7.66 3.69 -3.13
C ALA A 162 8.29 2.84 -2.01
N ILE A 163 8.74 1.64 -2.35
CA ILE A 163 9.58 0.80 -1.49
C ILE A 163 11.01 0.94 -1.99
N ALA A 164 11.95 1.25 -1.11
CA ALA A 164 13.32 1.52 -1.49
C ALA A 164 14.33 1.02 -0.45
N ASP A 165 15.57 0.83 -0.86
CA ASP A 165 16.70 0.50 0.04
C ASP A 165 17.84 1.55 0.00
N GLY A 166 17.54 2.74 -0.50
CA GLY A 166 18.44 3.90 -0.55
C GLY A 166 17.83 5.06 -1.32
N TYR A 167 18.55 6.18 -1.41
CA TYR A 167 18.17 7.38 -2.20
C TYR A 167 16.75 7.90 -1.90
N TYR A 168 16.32 7.80 -0.65
CA TYR A 168 14.93 8.09 -0.25
C TYR A 168 14.49 9.52 -0.58
N GLU A 169 15.35 10.50 -0.31
CA GLU A 169 15.10 11.91 -0.61
C GLU A 169 15.01 12.17 -2.11
N GLU A 170 15.89 11.54 -2.90
CA GLU A 170 15.92 11.67 -4.36
C GLU A 170 14.69 11.02 -4.99
N ILE A 171 14.26 9.86 -4.47
CA ILE A 171 13.01 9.20 -4.87
C ILE A 171 11.82 10.13 -4.59
N GLY A 172 11.76 10.72 -3.40
CA GLY A 172 10.70 11.66 -3.04
C GLY A 172 10.66 12.87 -3.97
N ARG A 173 11.82 13.50 -4.22
CA ARG A 173 11.92 14.64 -5.15
C ARG A 173 11.54 14.27 -6.58
N TRP A 174 11.93 13.09 -7.06
CA TRP A 174 11.54 12.59 -8.36
C TRP A 174 10.03 12.44 -8.48
N MET A 175 9.37 11.79 -7.50
CA MET A 175 7.91 11.63 -7.49
C MET A 175 7.19 12.99 -7.43
N VAL A 176 7.62 13.89 -6.55
CA VAL A 176 7.08 15.26 -6.47
C VAL A 176 7.25 16.00 -7.80
N SER A 177 8.42 15.90 -8.45
CA SER A 177 8.66 16.56 -9.73
C SER A 177 7.73 16.02 -10.84
N SER A 178 7.34 14.76 -10.77
CA SER A 178 6.40 14.17 -11.74
C SER A 178 5.00 14.76 -11.61
N PHE A 179 4.52 15.01 -10.40
CA PHE A 179 3.27 15.71 -10.15
C PHE A 179 3.36 17.21 -10.52
N SER A 180 4.46 17.85 -10.17
CA SER A 180 4.67 19.29 -10.48
C SER A 180 4.66 19.59 -11.97
N ARG A 181 5.12 18.67 -12.84
CA ARG A 181 5.04 18.81 -14.30
C ARG A 181 3.61 18.90 -14.82
N GLU A 182 2.66 18.31 -14.09
CA GLU A 182 1.24 18.34 -14.38
C GLU A 182 0.50 19.45 -13.59
N GLY A 183 1.24 20.33 -12.92
CA GLY A 183 0.68 21.43 -12.15
C GLY A 183 0.04 21.03 -10.82
N ILE A 184 0.34 19.82 -10.31
CA ILE A 184 -0.17 19.33 -9.04
C ILE A 184 0.91 19.52 -7.97
N GLU A 185 0.54 20.21 -6.89
CA GLU A 185 1.36 20.30 -5.69
C GLU A 185 1.33 18.99 -4.94
N SER A 186 2.47 18.62 -4.36
CA SER A 186 2.59 17.38 -3.56
C SER A 186 3.74 17.50 -2.56
N GLU A 187 3.63 16.77 -1.46
CA GLU A 187 4.71 16.60 -0.49
C GLU A 187 5.12 15.13 -0.44
N PHE A 188 6.32 14.85 0.08
CA PHE A 188 6.71 13.47 0.36
C PHE A 188 7.17 13.30 1.80
N ARG A 189 7.08 12.04 2.28
CA ARG A 189 7.54 11.61 3.60
C ARG A 189 8.31 10.31 3.47
N ILE A 190 9.35 10.17 4.29
CA ILE A 190 10.12 8.93 4.41
C ILE A 190 9.67 8.24 5.70
N LEU A 191 9.23 6.99 5.58
CA LEU A 191 8.62 6.24 6.68
C LEU A 191 9.37 4.92 6.88
N ASP A 192 9.43 4.50 8.14
CA ASP A 192 9.82 3.15 8.53
C ASP A 192 8.59 2.26 8.68
N LEU A 193 8.78 0.95 8.59
CA LEU A 193 7.70 -0.01 8.85
C LEU A 193 7.37 -0.04 10.35
N GLU A 194 6.14 0.35 10.72
CA GLU A 194 5.68 0.18 12.11
C GLU A 194 5.30 -1.27 12.35
N THR A 195 5.99 -1.93 13.26
CA THR A 195 5.84 -3.37 13.52
C THR A 195 5.06 -3.70 14.79
N ARG A 196 4.74 -2.71 15.62
CA ARG A 196 4.04 -2.92 16.91
C ARG A 196 2.53 -2.87 16.79
N GLY A 197 2.02 -2.21 15.73
CA GLY A 197 0.60 -1.98 15.55
C GLY A 197 -0.02 -1.00 16.55
N ALA A 198 -1.32 -1.11 16.76
CA ALA A 198 -2.06 -0.19 17.62
C ALA A 198 -1.71 -0.40 19.10
N MET A 199 -1.24 0.65 19.75
CA MET A 199 -0.93 0.67 21.18
C MET A 199 -1.46 1.93 21.84
N VAL A 200 -1.64 1.89 23.16
CA VAL A 200 -1.88 3.07 23.98
C VAL A 200 -0.54 3.53 24.52
N ILE A 201 -0.25 4.82 24.36
CA ILE A 201 0.97 5.47 24.82
C ILE A 201 0.68 6.14 26.16
#